data_52e0a3f42450a24b1eb0927e3b7c8e1a
#
_entry.id   52e0a3f42450a24b1eb0927e3b7c8e1a
#
_cell.length_a   1.000
_cell.length_b   1.000
_cell.length_c   1.000
_cell.angle_alpha   90.00
_cell.angle_beta   90.00
_cell.angle_gamma   90.00
#
_symmetry.space_group_name_H-M   'P 1'
#
loop_
_entity.id
_entity.type
_entity.pdbx_description
1 polymer ?
#
loop_
_entity_poly.entity_id
_entity_poly.type
_entity_poly.pdbx_seq_one_letter_code
_entity_poly.pdbx_strand_id
1 'polypeptide(L)'
;MISRLKIGEKLPTENDLIQDLGVSRTTVREAVTTLKSEGLIESRQGVGVFVISPKPQPVFRLTDIDNKNSFAALYELRIAMEASTAELAAYRRNDEHLVSIEKTLMRMKNLETRAQADAEFHLLIAKATGNEYFEKFVFFLNDQIRRLVHKAVYNTNNKHPDQIPVVLKEHY
;
A
#
# COMPACT_ATOMS: atom_id res chain seq x y z
N MET A 1 7.69 -26.51 3.18
CA MET A 1 6.58 -27.36 2.73
C MET A 1 6.13 -27.00 1.31
N ILE A 2 5.71 -25.77 1.04
CA ILE A 2 5.20 -25.35 -0.29
C ILE A 2 6.20 -25.58 -1.42
N SER A 3 7.50 -25.37 -1.19
CA SER A 3 8.55 -25.61 -2.20
C SER A 3 8.65 -27.07 -2.73
N ARG A 4 7.95 -28.01 -2.10
CA ARG A 4 7.87 -29.41 -2.52
C ARG A 4 6.59 -29.75 -3.27
N LEU A 5 5.59 -28.85 -3.23
CA LEU A 5 4.31 -29.05 -3.89
C LEU A 5 4.36 -28.51 -5.34
N LYS A 6 3.61 -29.17 -6.23
CA LYS A 6 3.51 -28.79 -7.64
C LYS A 6 2.39 -27.74 -7.84
N ILE A 7 2.51 -26.96 -8.88
CA ILE A 7 1.43 -26.04 -9.29
C ILE A 7 0.16 -26.85 -9.53
N GLY A 8 -0.97 -26.39 -8.99
CA GLY A 8 -2.27 -27.07 -9.04
C GLY A 8 -2.50 -28.10 -7.95
N GLU A 9 -1.48 -28.39 -7.13
CA GLU A 9 -1.63 -29.32 -6.02
C GLU A 9 -2.38 -28.67 -4.85
N LYS A 10 -3.26 -29.46 -4.22
CA LYS A 10 -4.09 -29.00 -3.11
C LYS A 10 -3.25 -29.03 -1.81
N LEU A 11 -3.33 -27.96 -1.03
CA LEU A 11 -2.77 -27.93 0.32
C LEU A 11 -3.57 -28.84 1.26
N PRO A 12 -2.92 -29.44 2.26
CA PRO A 12 -3.62 -30.02 3.40
C PRO A 12 -4.56 -29.01 4.06
N THR A 13 -5.60 -29.47 4.74
CA THR A 13 -6.50 -28.57 5.45
C THR A 13 -5.79 -27.85 6.61
N GLU A 14 -6.36 -26.74 7.08
CA GLU A 14 -5.79 -26.05 8.26
C GLU A 14 -5.66 -26.99 9.46
N ASN A 15 -6.61 -27.91 9.65
CA ASN A 15 -6.56 -28.89 10.74
C ASN A 15 -5.42 -29.90 10.56
N ASP A 16 -5.22 -30.39 9.34
CA ASP A 16 -4.09 -31.28 9.03
C ASP A 16 -2.75 -30.57 9.28
N LEU A 17 -2.65 -29.30 8.84
CA LEU A 17 -1.45 -28.48 9.06
C LEU A 17 -1.16 -28.23 10.54
N ILE A 18 -2.19 -28.03 11.36
CA ILE A 18 -2.06 -27.89 12.82
C ILE A 18 -1.48 -29.20 13.42
N GLN A 19 -2.01 -30.33 13.00
CA GLN A 19 -1.54 -31.64 13.49
C GLN A 19 -0.12 -31.96 13.02
N ASP A 20 0.15 -31.79 11.74
CA ASP A 20 1.46 -32.14 11.13
C ASP A 20 2.60 -31.24 11.62
N LEU A 21 2.32 -29.96 11.86
CA LEU A 21 3.34 -28.98 12.23
C LEU A 21 3.42 -28.70 13.73
N GLY A 22 2.43 -29.15 14.51
CA GLY A 22 2.39 -28.93 15.96
C GLY A 22 2.26 -27.44 16.37
N VAL A 23 1.64 -26.61 15.54
CA VAL A 23 1.50 -25.18 15.77
C VAL A 23 0.05 -24.77 16.02
N SER A 24 -0.15 -23.55 16.53
CA SER A 24 -1.49 -23.04 16.82
C SER A 24 -2.32 -22.79 15.55
N ARG A 25 -3.66 -22.80 15.68
CA ARG A 25 -4.58 -22.45 14.60
C ARG A 25 -4.31 -21.04 14.06
N THR A 26 -4.02 -20.09 14.94
CA THR A 26 -3.70 -18.70 14.59
C THR A 26 -2.48 -18.65 13.68
N THR A 27 -1.41 -19.37 14.06
CA THR A 27 -0.16 -19.42 13.27
C THR A 27 -0.40 -20.01 11.87
N VAL A 28 -1.20 -21.08 11.75
CA VAL A 28 -1.56 -21.66 10.45
C VAL A 28 -2.33 -20.67 9.60
N ARG A 29 -3.33 -20.01 10.17
CA ARG A 29 -4.15 -19.01 9.43
C ARG A 29 -3.33 -17.81 8.96
N GLU A 30 -2.44 -17.29 9.79
CA GLU A 30 -1.52 -16.21 9.43
C GLU A 30 -0.59 -16.64 8.29
N ALA A 31 0.00 -17.84 8.37
CA ALA A 31 0.83 -18.38 7.32
C ALA A 31 0.06 -18.55 5.99
N VAL A 32 -1.16 -19.10 6.02
CA VAL A 32 -2.01 -19.25 4.83
C VAL A 32 -2.38 -17.87 4.26
N THR A 33 -2.66 -16.87 5.10
CA THR A 33 -2.95 -15.51 4.67
C THR A 33 -1.74 -14.87 3.98
N THR A 34 -0.55 -15.03 4.56
CA THR A 34 0.70 -14.56 3.98
C THR A 34 0.96 -15.20 2.62
N LEU A 35 0.84 -16.52 2.53
CA LEU A 35 1.05 -17.24 1.26
C LEU A 35 0.06 -16.83 0.16
N LYS A 36 -1.19 -16.54 0.53
CA LYS A 36 -2.18 -15.96 -0.41
C LYS A 36 -1.77 -14.57 -0.87
N SER A 37 -1.36 -13.71 0.06
CA SER A 37 -0.91 -12.34 -0.27
C SER A 37 0.36 -12.34 -1.13
N GLU A 38 1.15 -13.41 -1.06
CA GLU A 38 2.34 -13.62 -1.87
C GLU A 38 2.06 -14.25 -3.25
N GLY A 39 0.80 -14.55 -3.52
CA GLY A 39 0.41 -15.18 -4.78
C GLY A 39 1.01 -16.58 -4.95
N LEU A 40 1.27 -17.29 -3.85
CA LEU A 40 1.76 -18.67 -3.87
C LEU A 40 0.63 -19.68 -3.90
N ILE A 41 -0.50 -19.33 -3.29
CA ILE A 41 -1.68 -20.17 -3.17
C ILE A 41 -2.97 -19.37 -3.42
N GLU A 42 -4.00 -20.06 -3.89
CA GLU A 42 -5.35 -19.50 -4.04
C GLU A 42 -6.40 -20.36 -3.33
N SER A 43 -7.48 -19.74 -2.86
CA SER A 43 -8.64 -20.45 -2.33
C SER A 43 -9.70 -20.62 -3.40
N ARG A 44 -10.17 -21.86 -3.57
CA ARG A 44 -11.35 -22.17 -4.39
C ARG A 44 -12.49 -22.56 -3.47
N GLN A 45 -13.56 -21.76 -3.49
CA GLN A 45 -14.68 -21.92 -2.56
C GLN A 45 -15.26 -23.34 -2.61
N GLY A 46 -15.41 -23.96 -1.44
CA GLY A 46 -15.93 -25.33 -1.32
C GLY A 46 -14.97 -26.44 -1.75
N VAL A 47 -13.83 -26.12 -2.36
CA VAL A 47 -12.89 -27.11 -2.92
C VAL A 47 -11.59 -27.20 -2.10
N GLY A 48 -11.05 -26.06 -1.69
CA GLY A 48 -9.82 -26.01 -0.88
C GLY A 48 -8.84 -24.92 -1.32
N VAL A 49 -7.59 -25.09 -0.87
CA VAL A 49 -6.47 -24.16 -1.17
C VAL A 49 -5.49 -24.88 -2.09
N PHE A 50 -5.05 -24.22 -3.15
CA PHE A 50 -4.20 -24.79 -4.20
C PHE A 50 -2.94 -23.97 -4.41
N VAL A 51 -1.84 -24.61 -4.75
CA VAL A 51 -0.60 -23.96 -5.16
C VAL A 51 -0.75 -23.37 -6.55
N ILE A 52 -0.51 -22.06 -6.70
CA ILE A 52 -0.52 -21.38 -8.00
C ILE A 52 0.88 -20.97 -8.45
N SER A 53 1.80 -20.79 -7.51
CA SER A 53 3.20 -20.59 -7.81
C SER A 53 4.08 -21.20 -6.71
N PRO A 54 5.17 -21.94 -7.05
CA PRO A 54 6.12 -22.45 -6.05
C PRO A 54 7.15 -21.38 -5.63
N LYS A 55 7.16 -20.25 -6.31
CA LYS A 55 8.03 -19.11 -6.02
C LYS A 55 7.16 -17.87 -5.81
N PRO A 56 7.52 -17.02 -4.84
CA PRO A 56 6.85 -15.72 -4.70
C PRO A 56 6.88 -15.01 -6.05
N GLN A 57 5.70 -14.59 -6.52
CA GLN A 57 5.65 -13.67 -7.65
C GLN A 57 6.34 -12.38 -7.22
N PRO A 58 7.04 -11.69 -8.13
CA PRO A 58 7.56 -10.37 -7.83
C PRO A 58 6.37 -9.43 -7.58
N VAL A 59 5.91 -9.42 -6.33
CA VAL A 59 4.95 -8.42 -5.89
C VAL A 59 5.75 -7.15 -5.65
N PHE A 60 5.39 -6.06 -6.32
CA PHE A 60 5.96 -4.77 -6.02
C PHE A 60 5.62 -4.42 -4.58
N ARG A 61 6.58 -4.63 -3.69
CA ARG A 61 6.46 -4.32 -2.27
C ARG A 61 7.44 -3.23 -1.92
N LEU A 62 6.92 -2.16 -1.37
CA LEU A 62 7.76 -1.15 -0.72
C LEU A 62 8.05 -1.60 0.73
N THR A 63 8.62 -2.82 0.89
CA THR A 63 8.74 -3.48 2.20
C THR A 63 9.91 -2.98 3.05
N ASP A 64 10.92 -2.37 2.45
CA ASP A 64 12.17 -2.05 3.14
C ASP A 64 12.42 -0.55 3.27
N ILE A 65 11.37 0.23 3.53
CA ILE A 65 11.50 1.66 3.76
C ILE A 65 11.87 1.90 5.23
N ASP A 66 12.99 1.34 5.65
CA ASP A 66 13.51 1.49 7.02
C ASP A 66 14.61 2.55 7.13
N ASN A 67 15.00 3.19 6.03
CA ASN A 67 16.05 4.20 6.02
C ASN A 67 15.67 5.46 5.23
N LYS A 68 16.37 6.56 5.50
CA LYS A 68 16.16 7.86 4.82
C LYS A 68 16.28 7.79 3.29
N ASN A 69 17.14 6.90 2.77
CA ASN A 69 17.34 6.77 1.33
C ASN A 69 16.12 6.14 0.64
N SER A 70 15.48 5.16 1.26
CA SER A 70 14.25 4.54 0.73
C SER A 70 13.10 5.54 0.69
N PHE A 71 13.00 6.43 1.69
CA PHE A 71 11.98 7.48 1.72
C PHE A 71 12.21 8.49 0.58
N ALA A 72 13.45 8.96 0.39
CA ALA A 72 13.81 9.87 -0.70
C ALA A 72 13.51 9.25 -2.07
N ALA A 73 13.87 7.98 -2.28
CA ALA A 73 13.61 7.26 -3.53
C ALA A 73 12.09 7.10 -3.81
N LEU A 74 11.28 6.88 -2.76
CA LEU A 74 9.82 6.83 -2.90
C LEU A 74 9.24 8.19 -3.31
N TYR A 75 9.74 9.28 -2.72
CA TYR A 75 9.32 10.63 -3.08
C TYR A 75 9.75 11.01 -4.49
N GLU A 76 10.94 10.62 -4.92
CA GLU A 76 11.39 10.81 -6.31
C GLU A 76 10.45 10.12 -7.31
N LEU A 77 10.09 8.86 -7.04
CA LEU A 77 9.09 8.13 -7.83
C LEU A 77 7.74 8.84 -7.82
N ARG A 78 7.29 9.29 -6.65
CA ARG A 78 6.03 10.03 -6.51
C ARG A 78 6.03 11.28 -7.38
N ILE A 79 7.06 12.13 -7.28
CA ILE A 79 7.17 13.38 -8.04
C ILE A 79 7.10 13.10 -9.55
N ALA A 80 7.85 12.11 -10.04
CA ALA A 80 7.86 11.74 -11.45
C ALA A 80 6.48 11.30 -11.95
N MET A 81 5.80 10.47 -11.16
CA MET A 81 4.47 9.97 -11.50
C MET A 81 3.39 11.06 -11.42
N GLU A 82 3.44 11.91 -10.40
CA GLU A 82 2.45 12.98 -10.21
C GLU A 82 2.57 14.06 -11.30
N ALA A 83 3.77 14.39 -11.75
CA ALA A 83 3.97 15.32 -12.86
C ALA A 83 3.29 14.83 -14.15
N SER A 84 3.53 13.56 -14.53
CA SER A 84 2.91 12.94 -15.70
C SER A 84 1.39 12.79 -15.54
N THR A 85 0.93 12.47 -14.33
CA THR A 85 -0.49 12.34 -14.01
C THR A 85 -1.21 13.68 -14.14
N ALA A 86 -0.60 14.77 -13.63
CA ALA A 86 -1.16 16.12 -13.71
C ALA A 86 -1.23 16.62 -15.16
N GLU A 87 -0.22 16.34 -15.97
CA GLU A 87 -0.23 16.66 -17.40
C GLU A 87 -1.40 16.00 -18.12
N LEU A 88 -1.57 14.68 -17.95
CA LEU A 88 -2.68 13.94 -18.56
C LEU A 88 -4.03 14.43 -18.04
N ALA A 89 -4.16 14.71 -16.76
CA ALA A 89 -5.37 15.24 -16.16
C ALA A 89 -5.74 16.61 -16.76
N ALA A 90 -4.75 17.49 -16.99
CA ALA A 90 -4.98 18.79 -17.60
C ALA A 90 -5.63 18.70 -19.00
N TYR A 91 -5.30 17.68 -19.77
CA TYR A 91 -5.90 17.44 -21.09
C TYR A 91 -7.28 16.76 -21.04
N ARG A 92 -7.54 15.97 -20.01
CA ARG A 92 -8.70 15.04 -20.00
C ARG A 92 -9.78 15.43 -18.99
N ARG A 93 -9.49 16.34 -18.07
CA ARG A 93 -10.43 16.78 -17.04
C ARG A 93 -11.70 17.36 -17.62
N ASN A 94 -12.80 17.23 -16.88
CA ASN A 94 -14.03 17.97 -17.08
C ASN A 94 -14.24 18.99 -15.95
N ASP A 95 -15.33 19.75 -16.01
CA ASP A 95 -15.64 20.79 -15.02
C ASP A 95 -15.92 20.22 -13.62
N GLU A 96 -16.51 19.03 -13.52
CA GLU A 96 -16.75 18.35 -12.24
C GLU A 96 -15.45 18.00 -11.53
N HIS A 97 -14.43 17.57 -12.30
CA HIS A 97 -13.09 17.33 -11.76
C HIS A 97 -12.48 18.62 -11.19
N LEU A 98 -12.60 19.74 -11.89
CA LEU A 98 -12.08 21.03 -11.42
C LEU A 98 -12.74 21.46 -10.11
N VAL A 99 -14.06 21.41 -10.04
CA VAL A 99 -14.80 21.76 -8.82
C VAL A 99 -14.37 20.91 -7.63
N SER A 100 -14.17 19.63 -7.84
CA SER A 100 -13.74 18.70 -6.79
C SER A 100 -12.32 18.99 -6.31
N ILE A 101 -11.39 19.25 -7.24
CA ILE A 101 -10.00 19.61 -6.95
C ILE A 101 -9.94 20.94 -6.18
N GLU A 102 -10.69 21.98 -6.60
CA GLU A 102 -10.73 23.27 -5.92
C GLU A 102 -11.23 23.16 -4.49
N LYS A 103 -12.32 22.40 -4.26
CA LYS A 103 -12.84 22.15 -2.90
C LYS A 103 -11.77 21.49 -2.01
N THR A 104 -11.00 20.58 -2.55
CA THR A 104 -9.95 19.89 -1.81
C THR A 104 -8.79 20.83 -1.50
N LEU A 105 -8.38 21.69 -2.42
CA LEU A 105 -7.37 22.74 -2.20
C LEU A 105 -7.77 23.70 -1.06
N MET A 106 -9.05 24.04 -0.95
CA MET A 106 -9.52 24.88 0.17
C MET A 106 -9.40 24.17 1.51
N ARG A 107 -9.67 22.86 1.56
CA ARG A 107 -9.51 22.04 2.78
C ARG A 107 -8.04 21.87 3.20
N MET A 108 -7.09 21.91 2.26
CA MET A 108 -5.66 21.83 2.55
C MET A 108 -5.14 23.05 3.34
N LYS A 109 -5.87 24.18 3.36
CA LYS A 109 -5.53 25.36 4.16
C LYS A 109 -5.72 25.13 5.66
N ASN A 110 -6.58 24.20 6.06
CA ASN A 110 -6.81 23.88 7.47
C ASN A 110 -5.82 22.77 7.91
N LEU A 111 -5.05 23.03 8.96
CA LEU A 111 -4.03 22.13 9.48
C LEU A 111 -4.60 20.75 9.90
N GLU A 112 -5.82 20.72 10.45
CA GLU A 112 -6.45 19.47 10.91
C GLU A 112 -6.84 18.53 9.75
N THR A 113 -7.19 19.08 8.59
CA THR A 113 -7.66 18.33 7.43
C THR A 113 -6.61 18.22 6.32
N ARG A 114 -5.47 18.92 6.46
CA ARG A 114 -4.45 19.05 5.41
C ARG A 114 -3.98 17.70 4.87
N ALA A 115 -3.55 16.80 5.74
CA ALA A 115 -2.98 15.52 5.31
C ALA A 115 -3.99 14.64 4.56
N GLN A 116 -5.25 14.65 5.01
CA GLN A 116 -6.32 13.94 4.32
C GLN A 116 -6.66 14.60 2.99
N ALA A 117 -6.73 15.93 2.97
CA ALA A 117 -7.03 16.68 1.76
C ALA A 117 -5.90 16.58 0.73
N ASP A 118 -4.63 16.52 1.14
CA ASP A 118 -3.48 16.27 0.27
C ASP A 118 -3.60 14.92 -0.45
N ALA A 119 -3.84 13.85 0.28
CA ALA A 119 -4.03 12.52 -0.30
C ALA A 119 -5.22 12.47 -1.27
N GLU A 120 -6.33 13.15 -0.94
CA GLU A 120 -7.51 13.27 -1.79
C GLU A 120 -7.25 14.11 -3.04
N PHE A 121 -6.49 15.19 -2.93
CA PHE A 121 -6.09 16.04 -4.06
C PHE A 121 -5.34 15.24 -5.13
N HIS A 122 -4.32 14.51 -4.76
CA HIS A 122 -3.57 13.66 -5.69
C HIS A 122 -4.43 12.58 -6.34
N LEU A 123 -5.35 11.99 -5.56
CA LEU A 123 -6.29 10.99 -6.08
C LEU A 123 -7.29 11.59 -7.09
N LEU A 124 -7.78 12.81 -6.84
CA LEU A 124 -8.69 13.51 -7.77
C LEU A 124 -7.98 13.86 -9.09
N ILE A 125 -6.72 14.28 -9.04
CA ILE A 125 -5.92 14.48 -10.25
C ILE A 125 -5.76 13.16 -11.02
N ALA A 126 -5.47 12.06 -10.32
CA ALA A 126 -5.36 10.75 -10.95
C ALA A 126 -6.68 10.32 -11.62
N LYS A 127 -7.83 10.54 -10.96
CA LYS A 127 -9.17 10.31 -11.53
C LYS A 127 -9.42 11.13 -12.79
N ALA A 128 -9.01 12.37 -12.80
CA ALA A 128 -9.19 13.28 -13.94
C ALA A 128 -8.41 12.82 -15.20
N THR A 129 -7.45 11.90 -15.07
CA THR A 129 -6.79 11.26 -16.23
C THR A 129 -7.71 10.32 -16.99
N GLY A 130 -8.80 9.84 -16.39
CA GLY A 130 -9.66 8.79 -16.95
C GLY A 130 -8.99 7.40 -17.05
N ASN A 131 -7.82 7.22 -16.44
CA ASN A 131 -7.08 5.96 -16.46
C ASN A 131 -7.04 5.38 -15.04
N GLU A 132 -7.75 4.28 -14.82
CA GLU A 132 -7.86 3.61 -13.51
C GLU A 132 -6.52 3.16 -12.90
N TYR A 133 -5.50 2.93 -13.73
CA TYR A 133 -4.19 2.52 -13.24
C TYR A 133 -3.46 3.65 -12.53
N PHE A 134 -3.60 4.91 -12.98
CA PHE A 134 -3.09 6.06 -12.24
C PHE A 134 -3.80 6.21 -10.89
N GLU A 135 -5.12 6.05 -10.86
CA GLU A 135 -5.89 6.10 -9.61
C GLU A 135 -5.42 5.03 -8.61
N LYS A 136 -5.33 3.77 -9.05
CA LYS A 136 -4.87 2.65 -8.22
C LYS A 136 -3.44 2.85 -7.72
N PHE A 137 -2.57 3.38 -8.57
CA PHE A 137 -1.17 3.60 -8.21
C PHE A 137 -1.00 4.76 -7.23
N VAL A 138 -1.67 5.89 -7.44
CA VAL A 138 -1.66 7.02 -6.50
C VAL A 138 -2.25 6.62 -5.15
N PHE A 139 -3.36 5.88 -5.15
CA PHE A 139 -3.94 5.32 -3.92
C PHE A 139 -2.92 4.46 -3.16
N PHE A 140 -2.23 3.56 -3.87
CA PHE A 140 -1.20 2.70 -3.29
C PHE A 140 -0.04 3.53 -2.71
N LEU A 141 0.49 4.52 -3.44
CA LEU A 141 1.57 5.39 -2.97
C LEU A 141 1.17 6.18 -1.73
N ASN A 142 -0.03 6.78 -1.72
CA ASN A 142 -0.55 7.52 -0.57
C ASN A 142 -0.65 6.62 0.68
N ASP A 143 -1.11 5.38 0.54
CA ASP A 143 -1.16 4.42 1.65
C ASP A 143 0.24 4.07 2.18
N GLN A 144 1.23 3.87 1.30
CA GLN A 144 2.60 3.61 1.69
C GLN A 144 3.22 4.81 2.44
N ILE A 145 3.06 6.01 1.90
CA ILE A 145 3.56 7.25 2.55
C ILE A 145 2.93 7.43 3.92
N ARG A 146 1.62 7.25 4.04
CA ARG A 146 0.92 7.33 5.32
C ARG A 146 1.47 6.35 6.35
N ARG A 147 1.72 5.09 5.97
CA ARG A 147 2.33 4.08 6.86
C ARG A 147 3.73 4.49 7.32
N LEU A 148 4.52 5.07 6.42
CA LEU A 148 5.86 5.55 6.74
C LEU A 148 5.85 6.70 7.72
N VAL A 149 5.01 7.71 7.50
CA VAL A 149 4.85 8.84 8.40
C VAL A 149 4.41 8.34 9.78
N HIS A 150 3.43 7.44 9.85
CA HIS A 150 3.00 6.82 11.10
C HIS A 150 4.15 6.10 11.82
N LYS A 151 4.94 5.31 11.10
CA LYS A 151 6.11 4.59 11.66
C LYS A 151 7.17 5.58 12.16
N ALA A 152 7.45 6.63 11.40
CA ALA A 152 8.41 7.66 11.78
C ALA A 152 7.97 8.42 13.05
N VAL A 153 6.72 8.86 13.10
CA VAL A 153 6.13 9.53 14.27
C VAL A 153 6.14 8.60 15.49
N TYR A 154 5.73 7.34 15.33
CA TYR A 154 5.75 6.37 16.43
C TYR A 154 7.14 6.13 16.97
N ASN A 155 8.14 5.98 16.10
CA ASN A 155 9.54 5.78 16.51
C ASN A 155 10.12 7.02 17.19
N THR A 156 9.77 8.22 16.71
CA THR A 156 10.21 9.49 17.30
C THR A 156 9.56 9.69 18.67
N ASN A 157 8.27 9.41 18.82
CA ASN A 157 7.59 9.49 20.12
C ASN A 157 8.22 8.60 21.18
N ASN A 158 8.68 7.40 20.80
CA ASN A 158 9.23 6.43 21.73
C ASN A 158 10.72 6.67 22.04
N LYS A 159 11.49 7.26 21.11
CA LYS A 159 12.95 7.43 21.25
C LYS A 159 13.35 8.88 21.55
N HIS A 160 12.64 9.86 20.98
CA HIS A 160 12.96 11.28 21.04
C HIS A 160 11.67 12.12 21.04
N PRO A 161 10.90 12.13 22.15
CA PRO A 161 9.63 12.84 22.22
C PRO A 161 9.74 14.36 22.01
N ASP A 162 10.89 14.94 22.27
CA ASP A 162 11.24 16.34 22.05
C ASP A 162 11.40 16.74 20.57
N GLN A 163 11.57 15.76 19.67
CA GLN A 163 11.79 16.01 18.23
C GLN A 163 10.51 15.89 17.39
N ILE A 164 9.37 15.57 17.99
CA ILE A 164 8.09 15.42 17.29
C ILE A 164 7.72 16.66 16.45
N PRO A 165 7.84 17.90 16.97
CA PRO A 165 7.51 19.10 16.20
C PRO A 165 8.38 19.28 14.95
N VAL A 166 9.63 18.79 14.97
CA VAL A 166 10.56 18.87 13.85
C VAL A 166 10.14 17.89 12.76
N VAL A 167 9.88 16.64 13.12
CA VAL A 167 9.44 15.59 12.19
C VAL A 167 8.14 15.97 11.47
N LEU A 168 7.18 16.54 12.21
CA LEU A 168 5.92 17.00 11.62
C LEU A 168 6.11 18.20 10.68
N LYS A 169 7.07 19.10 10.94
CA LYS A 169 7.38 20.23 10.05
C LYS A 169 8.09 19.82 8.75
N GLU A 170 8.92 18.79 8.80
CA GLU A 170 9.67 18.30 7.63
C GLU A 170 8.79 17.48 6.67
N HIS A 171 7.62 17.00 7.11
CA HIS A 171 6.74 16.15 6.33
C HIS A 171 5.43 16.82 5.88
N TYR A 172 5.22 18.08 6.25
CA TYR A 172 4.10 18.92 5.88
C TYR A 172 4.56 20.33 5.48
#